data_66896ab8198428c8407f868853cd6345
#
_entry.id   66896ab8198428c8407f868853cd6345
#
_cell.length_a   1.000
_cell.length_b   1.000
_cell.length_c   1.000
_cell.angle_alpha   90.00
_cell.angle_beta   90.00
_cell.angle_gamma   90.00
#
_symmetry.space_group_name_H-M   'P 1'
#
loop_
_entity.id
_entity.type
_entity.pdbx_description
1 polymer ?
#
loop_
_entity_poly.entity_id
_entity_poly.type
_entity_poly.pdbx_seq_one_letter_code
_entity_poly.pdbx_strand_id
1 'polypeptide(L)'
;MKNNISMKDFYEKYTNSSEKLTILDVRKIHEYAAGHIPSAENFPLSTLGSDFSKLDKDQKYYVICQAGGRSAKAYDFLDAQGFDVINIEGGMNNWPGETK
;
A
#
# COMPACT_ATOMS: atom_id res chain seq x y z
N MET A 1 7.14 -13.30 -1.88
CA MET A 1 7.34 -12.00 -1.22
C MET A 1 7.89 -12.22 0.17
N LYS A 2 8.91 -11.47 0.52
CA LYS A 2 9.55 -11.57 1.83
C LYS A 2 8.74 -10.91 2.94
N ASN A 3 8.15 -9.76 2.63
CA ASN A 3 7.49 -8.94 3.65
C ASN A 3 6.02 -8.75 3.33
N ASN A 4 5.21 -9.58 3.97
CA ASN A 4 3.76 -9.51 3.90
C ASN A 4 3.20 -9.24 5.27
N ILE A 5 2.06 -8.58 5.32
CA ILE A 5 1.30 -8.43 6.55
C ILE A 5 -0.15 -8.80 6.27
N SER A 6 -0.76 -9.56 7.17
CA SER A 6 -2.19 -9.88 7.04
C SER A 6 -3.01 -8.61 7.25
N MET A 7 -4.23 -8.58 6.71
CA MET A 7 -5.11 -7.45 6.94
C MET A 7 -5.42 -7.27 8.43
N LYS A 8 -5.59 -8.37 9.16
CA LYS A 8 -5.84 -8.31 10.59
C LYS A 8 -4.71 -7.59 11.32
N ASP A 9 -3.47 -8.03 11.08
CA ASP A 9 -2.31 -7.43 11.76
C ASP A 9 -2.09 -5.99 11.31
N PHE A 10 -2.29 -5.71 10.02
CA PHE A 10 -2.16 -4.35 9.52
C PHE A 10 -3.19 -3.41 10.17
N TYR A 11 -4.45 -3.86 10.26
CA TYR A 11 -5.51 -3.04 10.84
C TYR A 11 -5.27 -2.76 12.32
N GLU A 12 -4.77 -3.76 13.06
CA GLU A 12 -4.38 -3.56 14.46
C GLU A 12 -3.29 -2.51 14.58
N LYS A 13 -2.26 -2.62 13.74
CA LYS A 13 -1.16 -1.65 13.72
C LYS A 13 -1.67 -0.25 13.35
N TYR A 14 -2.54 -0.17 12.35
CA TYR A 14 -3.11 1.09 11.87
C TYR A 14 -3.92 1.80 12.95
N THR A 15 -4.71 1.05 13.72
CA THR A 15 -5.60 1.62 14.71
C THR A 15 -4.93 1.85 16.07
N ASN A 16 -3.91 1.07 16.42
CA ASN A 16 -3.28 1.11 17.73
C ASN A 16 -1.93 1.80 17.79
N SER A 17 -1.31 2.03 16.64
CA SER A 17 0.01 2.66 16.60
C SER A 17 -0.11 4.17 16.77
N SER A 18 0.80 4.76 17.56
CA SER A 18 0.95 6.20 17.63
C SER A 18 1.72 6.73 16.41
N GLU A 19 2.39 5.83 15.67
CA GLU A 19 3.11 6.20 14.46
C GLU A 19 2.17 6.21 13.27
N LYS A 20 2.36 7.20 12.40
CA LYS A 20 1.63 7.27 11.15
C LYS A 20 2.23 6.28 10.15
N LEU A 21 1.43 5.34 9.69
CA LEU A 21 1.87 4.40 8.66
C LEU A 21 1.75 5.06 7.29
N THR A 22 2.76 4.87 6.45
CA THR A 22 2.74 5.40 5.09
C THR A 22 2.24 4.33 4.15
N ILE A 23 1.07 4.57 3.55
CA ILE A 23 0.35 3.59 2.74
C ILE A 23 0.27 4.06 1.30
N LEU A 24 0.69 3.21 0.38
CA LEU A 24 0.55 3.48 -1.06
C LEU A 24 -0.56 2.60 -1.62
N ASP A 25 -1.61 3.25 -2.11
CA ASP A 25 -2.70 2.58 -2.79
C ASP A 25 -2.36 2.55 -4.27
N VAL A 26 -2.04 1.35 -4.78
CA VAL A 26 -1.55 1.20 -6.15
C VAL A 26 -2.65 0.89 -7.16
N ARG A 27 -3.92 1.11 -6.76
CA ARG A 27 -5.06 0.98 -7.65
C ARG A 27 -5.15 2.16 -8.62
N LYS A 28 -6.04 2.06 -9.59
CA LYS A 28 -6.31 3.15 -10.52
C LYS A 28 -6.94 4.33 -9.80
N ILE A 29 -6.78 5.51 -10.39
CA ILE A 29 -7.27 6.76 -9.80
C ILE A 29 -8.77 6.69 -9.46
N HIS A 30 -9.60 6.15 -10.36
CA HIS A 30 -11.04 6.07 -10.12
C HIS A 30 -11.42 5.09 -9.01
N GLU A 31 -10.65 4.02 -8.84
CA GLU A 31 -10.86 3.08 -7.73
C GLU A 31 -10.53 3.76 -6.39
N TYR A 32 -9.43 4.48 -6.35
CA TYR A 32 -9.02 5.23 -5.16
C TYR A 32 -10.06 6.29 -4.81
N ALA A 33 -10.53 7.02 -5.80
CA ALA A 33 -11.54 8.07 -5.61
C ALA A 33 -12.87 7.52 -5.07
N ALA A 34 -13.21 6.28 -5.44
CA ALA A 34 -14.45 5.65 -4.99
C ALA A 34 -14.42 5.24 -3.52
N GLY A 35 -13.25 5.17 -2.91
CA GLY A 35 -13.09 4.83 -1.50
C GLY A 35 -11.71 4.26 -1.24
N HIS A 36 -11.02 4.82 -0.25
CA HIS A 36 -9.65 4.40 0.10
C HIS A 36 -9.42 4.55 1.59
N ILE A 37 -8.34 3.94 2.09
CA ILE A 37 -7.92 4.14 3.47
C ILE A 37 -7.59 5.62 3.65
N PRO A 38 -8.16 6.32 4.65
CA PRO A 38 -8.06 7.78 4.74
C PRO A 38 -6.67 8.38 4.63
N SER A 39 -5.65 7.71 5.15
CA SER A 39 -4.28 8.23 5.09
C SER A 39 -3.47 7.71 3.90
N ALA A 40 -4.07 6.87 3.05
CA ALA A 40 -3.36 6.29 1.91
C ALA A 40 -3.19 7.30 0.80
N GLU A 41 -2.04 7.25 0.13
CA GLU A 41 -1.73 8.06 -1.02
C GLU A 41 -1.89 7.22 -2.28
N ASN A 42 -2.52 7.75 -3.30
CA ASN A 42 -2.70 7.02 -4.56
C ASN A 42 -1.41 7.06 -5.38
N PHE A 43 -0.90 5.87 -5.67
CA PHE A 43 0.35 5.72 -6.43
C PHE A 43 0.14 4.58 -7.43
N PRO A 44 -0.60 4.84 -8.51
CA PRO A 44 -1.04 3.77 -9.42
C PRO A 44 0.09 2.93 -9.98
N LEU A 45 -0.12 1.61 -10.02
CA LEU A 45 0.87 0.67 -10.55
C LEU A 45 1.30 1.04 -11.97
N SER A 46 0.35 1.52 -12.78
CA SER A 46 0.61 1.85 -14.19
C SER A 46 1.65 2.95 -14.37
N THR A 47 1.80 3.84 -13.39
CA THR A 47 2.77 4.95 -13.46
C THR A 47 3.93 4.79 -12.47
N LEU A 48 3.94 3.70 -11.72
CA LEU A 48 4.94 3.47 -10.69
C LEU A 48 6.36 3.50 -11.26
N GLY A 49 6.57 2.93 -12.44
CA GLY A 49 7.87 2.89 -13.08
C GLY A 49 8.47 4.25 -13.39
N SER A 50 7.63 5.28 -13.58
CA SER A 50 8.10 6.65 -13.81
C SER A 50 8.06 7.49 -12.55
N ASP A 51 7.22 7.13 -11.57
CA ASP A 51 7.00 7.98 -10.39
C ASP A 51 7.73 7.53 -9.13
N PHE A 52 8.31 6.32 -9.13
CA PHE A 52 8.91 5.78 -7.89
C PHE A 52 10.05 6.65 -7.33
N SER A 53 10.69 7.45 -8.16
CA SER A 53 11.77 8.33 -7.70
C SER A 53 11.30 9.42 -6.74
N LYS A 54 9.98 9.65 -6.68
CA LYS A 54 9.38 10.60 -5.73
C LYS A 54 9.27 10.01 -4.32
N LEU A 55 9.48 8.71 -4.17
CA LEU A 55 9.42 8.03 -2.88
C LEU A 55 10.76 8.14 -2.15
N ASP A 56 10.68 8.06 -0.82
CA ASP A 56 11.83 8.20 0.06
C ASP A 56 12.34 6.80 0.47
N LYS A 57 13.60 6.51 0.18
CA LYS A 57 14.19 5.21 0.53
C LYS A 57 14.39 5.02 2.04
N ASP A 58 14.32 6.09 2.81
CA ASP A 58 14.43 6.01 4.27
C ASP A 58 13.09 5.77 4.92
N GLN A 59 12.01 5.72 4.13
CA GLN A 59 10.64 5.54 4.60
C GLN A 59 10.19 4.10 4.37
N LYS A 60 9.46 3.54 5.33
CA LYS A 60 8.81 2.24 5.15
C LYS A 60 7.44 2.47 4.51
N TYR A 61 7.13 1.72 3.47
CA TYR A 61 5.86 1.83 2.75
C TYR A 61 5.05 0.54 2.83
N TYR A 62 3.75 0.69 3.09
CA TYR A 62 2.80 -0.41 2.99
C TYR A 62 2.06 -0.25 1.68
N VAL A 63 2.01 -1.31 0.87
CA VAL A 63 1.34 -1.24 -0.43
C VAL A 63 0.05 -2.04 -0.42
N ILE A 64 -1.01 -1.47 -0.98
CA ILE A 64 -2.34 -2.09 -1.00
C ILE A 64 -2.97 -1.92 -2.39
N CYS A 65 -3.75 -2.93 -2.80
CA CYS A 65 -4.59 -2.83 -3.98
C CYS A 65 -5.97 -3.37 -3.65
N GLN A 66 -6.76 -3.77 -4.65
CA GLN A 66 -8.11 -4.25 -4.39
C GLN A 66 -8.12 -5.67 -3.81
N ALA A 67 -7.41 -6.60 -4.44
CA ALA A 67 -7.42 -8.01 -4.06
C ALA A 67 -6.05 -8.60 -3.72
N GLY A 68 -4.97 -7.88 -3.97
CA GLY A 68 -3.60 -8.33 -3.66
C GLY A 68 -2.67 -8.55 -4.85
N GLY A 69 -3.20 -8.65 -6.07
CA GLY A 69 -2.36 -8.94 -7.24
C GLY A 69 -1.48 -7.77 -7.69
N ARG A 70 -2.07 -6.59 -7.78
CA ARG A 70 -1.32 -5.40 -8.21
C ARG A 70 -0.33 -4.95 -7.14
N SER A 71 -0.69 -5.07 -5.86
CA SER A 71 0.21 -4.71 -4.77
C SER A 71 1.41 -5.66 -4.69
N ALA A 72 1.23 -6.92 -5.06
CA ALA A 72 2.33 -7.86 -5.15
C ALA A 72 3.34 -7.44 -6.22
N LYS A 73 2.85 -6.98 -7.36
CA LYS A 73 3.72 -6.47 -8.44
C LYS A 73 4.44 -5.19 -8.02
N ALA A 74 3.71 -4.28 -7.35
CA ALA A 74 4.31 -3.05 -6.84
C ALA A 74 5.38 -3.36 -5.81
N TYR A 75 5.11 -4.32 -4.93
CA TYR A 75 6.08 -4.78 -3.94
C TYR A 75 7.36 -5.26 -4.61
N ASP A 76 7.24 -6.16 -5.58
CA ASP A 76 8.40 -6.73 -6.25
C ASP A 76 9.24 -5.64 -6.92
N PHE A 77 8.58 -4.70 -7.57
CA PHE A 77 9.28 -3.60 -8.23
C PHE A 77 10.02 -2.71 -7.23
N LEU A 78 9.32 -2.27 -6.18
CA LEU A 78 9.93 -1.36 -5.20
C LEU A 78 11.02 -2.05 -4.37
N ASP A 79 10.82 -3.32 -4.03
CA ASP A 79 11.84 -4.09 -3.32
C ASP A 79 13.12 -4.18 -4.15
N ALA A 80 12.97 -4.43 -5.46
CA ALA A 80 14.10 -4.50 -6.37
C ALA A 80 14.82 -3.15 -6.51
N GLN A 81 14.11 -2.05 -6.30
CA GLN A 81 14.69 -0.70 -6.33
C GLN A 81 15.31 -0.29 -4.99
N GLY A 82 15.26 -1.16 -3.98
CA GLY A 82 15.89 -0.91 -2.70
C GLY A 82 15.02 -0.22 -1.65
N PHE A 83 13.70 -0.17 -1.89
CA PHE A 83 12.77 0.41 -0.91
C PHE A 83 12.38 -0.60 0.16
N ASP A 84 12.07 -0.09 1.35
CA ASP A 84 11.54 -0.88 2.45
C ASP A 84 10.03 -0.92 2.30
N VAL A 85 9.52 -2.04 1.79
CA VAL A 85 8.09 -2.20 1.48
C VAL A 85 7.50 -3.45 2.14
N ILE A 86 6.22 -3.36 2.47
CA ILE A 86 5.45 -4.46 3.02
C ILE A 86 4.15 -4.56 2.22
N ASN A 87 3.80 -5.75 1.76
CA ASN A 87 2.55 -5.97 1.03
C ASN A 87 1.42 -6.29 2.00
N ILE A 88 0.30 -5.55 1.90
CA ILE A 88 -0.89 -5.82 2.70
C ILE A 88 -1.71 -6.88 1.97
N GLU A 89 -1.84 -8.05 2.59
CA GLU A 89 -2.57 -9.17 1.99
C GLU A 89 -4.06 -8.92 1.92
N GLY A 90 -4.67 -9.36 0.83
CA GLY A 90 -6.12 -9.29 0.65
C GLY A 90 -6.65 -7.95 0.18
N GLY A 91 -5.87 -6.89 0.30
CA GLY A 91 -6.23 -5.58 -0.22
C GLY A 91 -7.52 -4.99 0.34
N MET A 92 -8.08 -4.03 -0.40
CA MET A 92 -9.29 -3.31 0.02
C MET A 92 -10.51 -4.23 0.19
N ASN A 93 -10.51 -5.38 -0.48
CA ASN A 93 -11.59 -6.36 -0.28
C ASN A 93 -11.72 -6.79 1.18
N ASN A 94 -10.63 -6.77 1.94
CA ASN A 94 -10.60 -7.19 3.33
C ASN A 94 -10.45 -6.03 4.31
N TRP A 95 -10.44 -4.81 3.84
CA TRP A 95 -10.29 -3.64 4.71
C TRP A 95 -11.54 -3.45 5.56
N PRO A 96 -11.44 -3.54 6.91
CA PRO A 96 -12.60 -3.44 7.79
C PRO A 96 -12.93 -2.02 8.26
N GLY A 97 -12.07 -1.05 7.96
CA GLY A 97 -12.21 0.31 8.47
C GLY A 97 -13.01 1.24 7.58
N GLU A 98 -13.06 2.49 7.98
CA GLU A 98 -13.72 3.53 7.20
C GLU A 98 -12.91 3.86 5.95
N THR A 99 -13.61 4.34 4.91
CA THR A 99 -12.97 4.83 3.69
C THR A 99 -13.28 6.31 3.50
N LYS A 100 -12.45 6.93 2.73
CA LYS A 100 -12.63 8.35 2.39
C LYS A 100 -13.00 8.54 0.95
#